data_4c0c5347a14ebfac39287eb4c5e6cf9d
#
_entry.id   4c0c5347a14ebfac39287eb4c5e6cf9d
#
_cell.length_a   1.000
_cell.length_b   1.000
_cell.length_c   1.000
_cell.angle_alpha   90.00
_cell.angle_beta   90.00
_cell.angle_gamma   90.00
#
_symmetry.space_group_name_H-M   'P 1'
#
loop_
_entity.id
_entity.type
_entity.pdbx_description
1 polymer ?
#
loop_
_entity_poly.entity_id
_entity_poly.type
_entity_poly.pdbx_seq_one_letter_code
_entity_poly.pdbx_strand_id
1 'polypeptide(L)'
;MRKGGTRDYQNGSPPTFPLLTHGSGERVALWRDRAVDRETFLTHVRRLSEDLPEAPFAINLCEDRYAFMTALAAAMIRGQTTLLPSGRALKLVEELAADYAGSYCLVDAPMEIKGIDQHVLSLDESGTTGDEEAIPEIPADLIAAIVFTSGSTGRPNPNPKRWGDLVIGLMLAGERFGFQSSMHEMILATIPPQHMYGLEVSIVLPLVAGLSIHAGHPFFPEDIRRVLSAPPKPRTMFTTPTHLRACVESGLEWPRLSRIVSATAPLSVELAARAEELFSCRVLEIYGCTEAGSMATRRTVDGDLWRFYDGITCREHEGVVYVSAGHLPCPVPLNDFIEIHSDSRFKLLGRHADLVNIAGNRASLSDLNLKLNAIEGVRDGVFMMPPDQADDDVCRVTALVVAPDLGKKEILAALAERINPVFLPRPLYKVDSLPRNAMGKLPREALSRLLEQLRNSP
;
A
#
# COMPACT_ATOMS: atom_id res chain seq x y z
N MET A 1 21.85 6.30 -20.90
CA MET A 1 22.32 7.54 -20.25
C MET A 1 21.60 8.73 -20.86
N ARG A 2 20.54 9.23 -20.27
CA ARG A 2 19.99 10.57 -20.52
C ARG A 2 19.92 11.29 -19.18
N LYS A 3 20.64 12.39 -19.06
CA LYS A 3 20.75 13.24 -17.88
C LYS A 3 19.38 13.79 -17.50
N GLY A 4 19.06 13.72 -16.20
CA GLY A 4 17.86 14.31 -15.62
C GLY A 4 17.80 15.81 -15.90
N GLY A 5 16.84 16.23 -16.72
CA GLY A 5 16.51 17.61 -16.97
C GLY A 5 15.26 17.98 -16.18
N THR A 6 15.35 19.05 -15.42
CA THR A 6 14.21 19.81 -14.86
C THR A 6 13.19 20.09 -15.95
N ARG A 7 11.90 19.82 -15.67
CA ARG A 7 10.79 20.03 -16.60
C ARG A 7 10.53 21.51 -16.83
N ASP A 8 11.19 22.12 -17.79
CA ASP A 8 10.73 23.36 -18.43
C ASP A 8 9.83 22.99 -19.61
N TYR A 9 8.51 22.91 -19.37
CA TYR A 9 7.49 22.85 -20.43
C TYR A 9 7.29 24.25 -21.02
N GLN A 10 8.33 24.80 -21.64
CA GLN A 10 8.19 25.99 -22.47
C GLN A 10 7.89 25.52 -23.91
N ASN A 11 6.64 25.70 -24.35
CA ASN A 11 6.15 25.61 -25.72
C ASN A 11 6.01 24.21 -26.38
N GLY A 12 5.45 23.20 -25.69
CA GLY A 12 5.04 21.94 -26.34
C GLY A 12 3.94 21.24 -25.52
N SER A 13 3.14 20.40 -26.18
CA SER A 13 2.21 19.51 -25.50
C SER A 13 2.95 18.65 -24.49
N PRO A 14 2.34 18.30 -23.32
CA PRO A 14 2.97 17.43 -22.35
C PRO A 14 3.35 16.09 -22.99
N PRO A 15 4.46 15.45 -22.58
CA PRO A 15 4.78 14.12 -23.07
C PRO A 15 3.67 13.14 -22.68
N THR A 16 3.52 12.10 -23.48
CA THR A 16 2.58 11.00 -23.22
C THR A 16 3.35 9.76 -22.75
N PHE A 17 2.63 8.87 -22.07
CA PHE A 17 3.08 7.52 -21.76
C PHE A 17 2.00 6.52 -22.17
N PRO A 18 2.37 5.35 -22.70
CA PRO A 18 1.40 4.32 -23.03
C PRO A 18 0.65 3.85 -21.78
N LEU A 19 -0.63 3.51 -21.94
CA LEU A 19 -1.47 2.98 -20.87
C LEU A 19 -0.88 1.69 -20.28
N LEU A 20 -0.30 0.85 -21.11
CA LEU A 20 0.35 -0.40 -20.72
C LEU A 20 1.52 -0.75 -21.67
N THR A 21 2.39 -1.67 -21.21
CA THR A 21 3.57 -2.11 -21.96
C THR A 21 3.51 -3.56 -22.42
N HIS A 22 2.37 -4.24 -22.24
CA HIS A 22 2.19 -5.63 -22.68
C HIS A 22 2.28 -5.76 -24.19
N GLY A 23 2.96 -6.82 -24.65
CA GLY A 23 2.98 -7.21 -26.06
C GLY A 23 1.65 -7.84 -26.50
N SER A 24 1.50 -8.04 -27.81
CA SER A 24 0.31 -8.70 -28.39
C SER A 24 0.15 -10.11 -27.84
N GLY A 25 -1.07 -10.48 -27.44
CA GLY A 25 -1.41 -11.76 -26.84
C GLY A 25 -0.88 -11.96 -25.41
N GLU A 26 -0.14 -11.00 -24.85
CA GLU A 26 0.34 -11.12 -23.48
C GLU A 26 -0.80 -10.93 -22.48
N ARG A 27 -0.73 -11.74 -21.40
CA ARG A 27 -1.75 -11.74 -20.35
C ARG A 27 -1.61 -10.49 -19.46
N VAL A 28 -2.71 -9.75 -19.30
CA VAL A 28 -2.85 -8.63 -18.38
C VAL A 28 -3.41 -9.10 -17.03
N ALA A 29 -4.36 -10.04 -17.04
CA ALA A 29 -4.99 -10.50 -15.81
C ALA A 29 -5.37 -11.99 -15.85
N LEU A 30 -5.48 -12.60 -14.67
CA LEU A 30 -6.27 -13.80 -14.42
C LEU A 30 -7.55 -13.36 -13.69
N TRP A 31 -8.66 -13.33 -14.40
CA TRP A 31 -9.94 -12.84 -13.91
C TRP A 31 -11.02 -13.93 -14.02
N ARG A 32 -11.68 -14.27 -12.91
CA ARG A 32 -12.68 -15.33 -12.84
C ARG A 32 -12.18 -16.64 -13.45
N ASP A 33 -10.93 -17.03 -13.12
CA ASP A 33 -10.23 -18.19 -13.61
C ASP A 33 -9.95 -18.21 -15.14
N ARG A 34 -10.13 -17.07 -15.83
CA ARG A 34 -9.83 -16.89 -17.24
C ARG A 34 -8.65 -15.95 -17.44
N ALA A 35 -7.81 -16.26 -18.41
CA ALA A 35 -6.76 -15.35 -18.84
C ALA A 35 -7.37 -14.21 -19.67
N VAL A 36 -7.08 -13.00 -19.30
CA VAL A 36 -7.39 -11.78 -20.06
C VAL A 36 -6.08 -11.30 -20.69
N ASP A 37 -6.02 -11.28 -22.01
CA ASP A 37 -4.89 -10.75 -22.76
C ASP A 37 -5.02 -9.25 -22.98
N ARG A 38 -3.98 -8.66 -23.60
CA ARG A 38 -3.91 -7.23 -23.90
C ARG A 38 -5.11 -6.76 -24.73
N GLU A 39 -5.45 -7.48 -25.77
CA GLU A 39 -6.50 -7.12 -26.73
C GLU A 39 -7.87 -7.10 -26.05
N THR A 40 -8.17 -8.14 -25.28
CA THR A 40 -9.40 -8.21 -24.49
C THR A 40 -9.46 -7.06 -23.46
N PHE A 41 -8.34 -6.79 -22.78
CA PHE A 41 -8.28 -5.68 -21.83
C PHE A 41 -8.54 -4.33 -22.50
N LEU A 42 -7.87 -4.04 -23.62
CA LEU A 42 -8.06 -2.79 -24.36
C LEU A 42 -9.49 -2.65 -24.90
N THR A 43 -10.11 -3.74 -25.37
CA THR A 43 -11.50 -3.77 -25.76
C THR A 43 -12.44 -3.40 -24.60
N HIS A 44 -12.23 -3.97 -23.41
CA HIS A 44 -13.01 -3.64 -22.22
C HIS A 44 -12.84 -2.18 -21.81
N VAL A 45 -11.59 -1.69 -21.81
CA VAL A 45 -11.28 -0.30 -21.46
C VAL A 45 -11.95 0.68 -22.45
N ARG A 46 -11.88 0.41 -23.77
CA ARG A 46 -12.47 1.28 -24.77
C ARG A 46 -13.98 1.31 -24.64
N ARG A 47 -14.66 0.14 -24.65
CA ARG A 47 -16.12 0.07 -24.48
C ARG A 47 -16.57 0.83 -23.25
N LEU A 48 -15.91 0.57 -22.10
CA LEU A 48 -16.24 1.28 -20.87
C LEU A 48 -16.02 2.78 -21.04
N SER A 49 -14.93 3.23 -21.68
CA SER A 49 -14.66 4.66 -21.86
C SER A 49 -15.73 5.36 -22.72
N GLU A 50 -16.32 4.66 -23.67
CA GLU A 50 -17.42 5.18 -24.50
C GLU A 50 -18.73 5.34 -23.72
N ASP A 51 -18.96 4.47 -22.74
CA ASP A 51 -20.16 4.44 -21.89
C ASP A 51 -20.08 5.38 -20.67
N LEU A 52 -18.87 5.86 -20.29
CA LEU A 52 -18.72 6.71 -19.12
C LEU A 52 -19.41 8.07 -19.28
N PRO A 53 -20.05 8.61 -18.22
CA PRO A 53 -20.61 9.96 -18.22
C PRO A 53 -19.58 11.04 -18.54
N GLU A 54 -20.04 12.15 -19.13
CA GLU A 54 -19.22 13.35 -19.23
C GLU A 54 -19.12 14.03 -17.86
N ALA A 55 -18.05 13.76 -17.15
CA ALA A 55 -17.81 14.23 -15.79
C ALA A 55 -16.32 14.45 -15.56
N PRO A 56 -15.92 15.38 -14.68
CA PRO A 56 -14.51 15.60 -14.37
C PRO A 56 -13.92 14.53 -13.43
N PHE A 57 -14.76 13.88 -12.62
CA PHE A 57 -14.34 12.97 -11.56
C PHE A 57 -15.15 11.69 -11.56
N ALA A 58 -14.45 10.57 -11.34
CA ALA A 58 -15.03 9.25 -11.14
C ALA A 58 -14.59 8.66 -9.81
N ILE A 59 -15.51 8.37 -8.88
CA ILE A 59 -15.22 7.70 -7.61
C ILE A 59 -15.15 6.20 -7.86
N ASN A 60 -13.96 5.59 -7.84
CA ASN A 60 -13.80 4.18 -8.11
C ASN A 60 -13.99 3.35 -6.83
N LEU A 61 -15.11 2.64 -6.75
CA LEU A 61 -15.52 1.79 -5.64
C LEU A 61 -15.55 0.30 -6.01
N CYS A 62 -14.97 -0.10 -7.14
CA CYS A 62 -14.90 -1.50 -7.55
C CYS A 62 -14.13 -2.34 -6.51
N GLU A 63 -14.64 -3.53 -6.19
CA GLU A 63 -13.98 -4.51 -5.31
C GLU A 63 -13.10 -5.46 -6.11
N ASP A 64 -13.58 -5.89 -7.28
CA ASP A 64 -12.80 -6.70 -8.20
C ASP A 64 -11.64 -5.88 -8.77
N ARG A 65 -10.43 -6.39 -8.64
CA ARG A 65 -9.20 -5.68 -9.03
C ARG A 65 -9.12 -5.44 -10.53
N TYR A 66 -9.61 -6.38 -11.34
CA TYR A 66 -9.64 -6.20 -12.78
C TYR A 66 -10.66 -5.14 -13.19
N ALA A 67 -11.85 -5.16 -12.59
CA ALA A 67 -12.84 -4.10 -12.79
C ALA A 67 -12.29 -2.73 -12.35
N PHE A 68 -11.62 -2.66 -11.21
CA PHE A 68 -10.97 -1.44 -10.73
C PHE A 68 -9.92 -0.91 -11.73
N MET A 69 -9.06 -1.79 -12.26
CA MET A 69 -8.02 -1.44 -13.23
C MET A 69 -8.63 -0.96 -14.55
N THR A 70 -9.66 -1.64 -15.04
CA THR A 70 -10.37 -1.27 -16.27
C THR A 70 -11.08 0.09 -16.12
N ALA A 71 -11.72 0.32 -14.95
CA ALA A 71 -12.39 1.59 -14.64
C ALA A 71 -11.41 2.76 -14.58
N LEU A 72 -10.25 2.59 -13.91
CA LEU A 72 -9.19 3.61 -13.87
C LEU A 72 -8.67 3.93 -15.28
N ALA A 73 -8.40 2.90 -16.09
CA ALA A 73 -7.91 3.06 -17.46
C ALA A 73 -8.93 3.78 -18.35
N ALA A 74 -10.21 3.41 -18.28
CA ALA A 74 -11.29 4.05 -19.03
C ALA A 74 -11.47 5.53 -18.65
N ALA A 75 -11.44 5.84 -17.35
CA ALA A 75 -11.49 7.21 -16.85
C ALA A 75 -10.31 8.05 -17.37
N MET A 76 -9.09 7.50 -17.39
CA MET A 76 -7.92 8.20 -17.94
C MET A 76 -8.05 8.49 -19.43
N ILE A 77 -8.59 7.57 -20.24
CA ILE A 77 -8.85 7.80 -21.67
C ILE A 77 -9.84 8.95 -21.87
N ARG A 78 -10.83 9.08 -21.00
CA ARG A 78 -11.79 10.20 -21.00
C ARG A 78 -11.21 11.51 -20.44
N GLY A 79 -9.97 11.53 -19.99
CA GLY A 79 -9.35 12.68 -19.32
C GLY A 79 -9.94 12.96 -17.93
N GLN A 80 -10.62 12.00 -17.32
CA GLN A 80 -11.24 12.14 -16.01
C GLN A 80 -10.23 11.79 -14.90
N THR A 81 -10.38 12.41 -13.74
CA THR A 81 -9.61 12.08 -12.54
C THR A 81 -10.36 11.06 -11.68
N THR A 82 -9.71 9.95 -11.36
CA THR A 82 -10.25 8.94 -10.44
C THR A 82 -10.07 9.34 -8.99
N LEU A 83 -11.15 9.39 -8.21
CA LEU A 83 -11.12 9.63 -6.77
C LEU A 83 -11.07 8.29 -6.03
N LEU A 84 -10.08 8.14 -5.14
CA LEU A 84 -9.84 6.92 -4.37
C LEU A 84 -10.02 7.19 -2.87
N PRO A 85 -11.24 7.05 -2.34
CA PRO A 85 -11.51 7.26 -0.93
C PRO A 85 -10.76 6.25 -0.05
N SER A 86 -10.42 6.63 1.18
CA SER A 86 -9.72 5.77 2.14
C SER A 86 -10.55 4.57 2.64
N GLY A 87 -11.83 4.49 2.25
CA GLY A 87 -12.77 3.42 2.56
C GLY A 87 -14.05 3.55 1.74
N ARG A 88 -14.92 2.55 1.84
CA ARG A 88 -16.19 2.46 1.08
C ARG A 88 -17.42 2.80 1.94
N ALA A 89 -17.23 3.39 3.12
CA ALA A 89 -18.35 3.82 3.95
C ALA A 89 -19.18 4.88 3.20
N LEU A 90 -20.49 4.67 3.14
CA LEU A 90 -21.40 5.50 2.35
C LEU A 90 -21.26 6.99 2.66
N LYS A 91 -21.19 7.33 3.95
CA LYS A 91 -21.01 8.72 4.38
C LYS A 91 -19.72 9.35 3.84
N LEU A 92 -18.62 8.60 3.83
CA LEU A 92 -17.34 9.06 3.28
C LEU A 92 -17.44 9.33 1.77
N VAL A 93 -18.16 8.48 1.03
CA VAL A 93 -18.40 8.64 -0.41
C VAL A 93 -19.30 9.85 -0.67
N GLU A 94 -20.36 10.03 0.12
CA GLU A 94 -21.27 11.18 0.02
C GLU A 94 -20.54 12.51 0.31
N GLU A 95 -19.71 12.56 1.36
CA GLU A 95 -18.88 13.72 1.68
C GLU A 95 -17.89 14.03 0.55
N LEU A 96 -17.24 13.00 -0.01
CA LEU A 96 -16.30 13.15 -1.11
C LEU A 96 -17.00 13.70 -2.39
N ALA A 97 -18.18 13.18 -2.73
CA ALA A 97 -18.94 13.66 -3.87
C ALA A 97 -19.42 15.10 -3.70
N ALA A 98 -19.71 15.53 -2.48
CA ALA A 98 -20.07 16.92 -2.18
C ALA A 98 -18.86 17.86 -2.37
N ASP A 99 -17.63 17.41 -2.01
CA ASP A 99 -16.41 18.20 -2.20
C ASP A 99 -15.95 18.24 -3.67
N TYR A 100 -16.30 17.21 -4.47
CA TYR A 100 -15.93 17.08 -5.88
C TYR A 100 -17.19 17.09 -6.77
N ALA A 101 -17.75 18.27 -6.98
CA ALA A 101 -18.99 18.45 -7.75
C ALA A 101 -18.90 17.86 -9.16
N GLY A 102 -19.96 17.20 -9.60
CA GLY A 102 -20.03 16.52 -10.90
C GLY A 102 -19.35 15.15 -10.90
N SER A 103 -19.01 14.58 -9.73
CA SER A 103 -18.53 13.21 -9.64
C SER A 103 -19.66 12.19 -9.73
N TYR A 104 -19.33 10.99 -10.20
CA TYR A 104 -20.18 9.81 -10.20
C TYR A 104 -19.39 8.60 -9.65
N CYS A 105 -20.09 7.52 -9.32
CA CYS A 105 -19.46 6.32 -8.79
C CYS A 105 -19.30 5.25 -9.88
N LEU A 106 -18.10 4.63 -9.95
CA LEU A 106 -17.82 3.41 -10.68
C LEU A 106 -17.89 2.23 -9.72
N VAL A 107 -18.76 1.29 -9.99
CA VAL A 107 -19.03 0.13 -9.12
C VAL A 107 -19.11 -1.16 -9.93
N ASP A 108 -18.68 -2.28 -9.37
CA ASP A 108 -18.83 -3.62 -9.96
C ASP A 108 -20.13 -4.32 -9.52
N ALA A 109 -20.83 -3.76 -8.53
CA ALA A 109 -22.17 -4.14 -8.13
C ALA A 109 -22.91 -2.90 -7.61
N PRO A 110 -24.27 -2.80 -7.76
CA PRO A 110 -25.04 -1.69 -7.24
C PRO A 110 -24.85 -1.49 -5.74
N MET A 111 -24.73 -0.23 -5.31
CA MET A 111 -24.59 0.17 -3.91
C MET A 111 -25.74 1.10 -3.50
N GLU A 112 -26.12 1.10 -2.22
CA GLU A 112 -27.16 2.00 -1.67
C GLU A 112 -26.57 3.40 -1.36
N ILE A 113 -26.05 4.09 -2.38
CA ILE A 113 -25.53 5.46 -2.27
C ILE A 113 -26.60 6.45 -2.69
N LYS A 114 -26.92 7.44 -1.85
CA LYS A 114 -27.97 8.41 -2.11
C LYS A 114 -27.43 9.65 -2.85
N GLY A 115 -28.15 10.08 -3.88
CA GLY A 115 -27.90 11.36 -4.54
C GLY A 115 -26.64 11.42 -5.42
N ILE A 116 -26.04 10.29 -5.72
CA ILE A 116 -24.87 10.19 -6.60
C ILE A 116 -25.15 9.15 -7.67
N ASP A 117 -24.94 9.52 -8.92
CA ASP A 117 -25.10 8.62 -10.04
C ASP A 117 -24.07 7.48 -9.97
N GLN A 118 -24.52 6.26 -10.28
CA GLN A 118 -23.69 5.07 -10.29
C GLN A 118 -23.62 4.50 -11.70
N HIS A 119 -22.41 4.27 -12.18
CA HIS A 119 -22.16 3.49 -13.38
C HIS A 119 -21.71 2.08 -12.94
N VAL A 120 -22.58 1.10 -13.16
CA VAL A 120 -22.29 -0.30 -12.84
C VAL A 120 -21.53 -0.92 -14.01
N LEU A 121 -20.31 -1.36 -13.76
CA LEU A 121 -19.47 -1.94 -14.81
C LEU A 121 -20.04 -3.28 -15.29
N SER A 122 -20.24 -3.38 -16.61
CA SER A 122 -20.58 -4.63 -17.28
C SER A 122 -19.39 -5.08 -18.13
N LEU A 123 -18.55 -5.96 -17.57
CA LEU A 123 -17.43 -6.54 -18.29
C LEU A 123 -17.87 -7.89 -18.86
N ASP A 124 -17.79 -8.00 -20.19
CA ASP A 124 -18.19 -9.21 -20.88
C ASP A 124 -17.16 -10.34 -20.67
N GLU A 125 -17.63 -11.51 -20.27
CA GLU A 125 -16.80 -12.72 -20.13
C GLU A 125 -16.49 -13.41 -21.46
N SER A 126 -17.22 -13.07 -22.53
CA SER A 126 -16.95 -13.59 -23.87
C SER A 126 -15.74 -12.84 -24.46
N GLY A 127 -14.59 -13.51 -24.48
CA GLY A 127 -13.39 -13.00 -25.14
C GLY A 127 -13.70 -12.75 -26.63
N THR A 128 -14.04 -11.53 -26.96
CA THR A 128 -14.00 -11.09 -28.35
C THR A 128 -12.53 -10.87 -28.67
N THR A 129 -11.99 -11.66 -29.58
CA THR A 129 -10.74 -11.34 -30.27
C THR A 129 -10.96 -10.01 -31.00
N GLY A 130 -10.64 -8.92 -30.33
CA GLY A 130 -10.64 -7.59 -30.95
C GLY A 130 -9.54 -7.54 -32.01
N ASP A 131 -9.74 -6.72 -33.02
CA ASP A 131 -8.67 -6.34 -33.94
C ASP A 131 -7.48 -5.79 -33.12
N GLU A 132 -6.28 -5.82 -33.69
CA GLU A 132 -5.05 -5.32 -33.04
C GLU A 132 -5.21 -3.83 -32.71
N GLU A 133 -5.63 -3.55 -31.49
CA GLU A 133 -5.90 -2.19 -31.03
C GLU A 133 -4.60 -1.47 -30.64
N ALA A 134 -4.48 -0.22 -31.09
CA ALA A 134 -3.39 0.65 -30.66
C ALA A 134 -3.49 0.91 -29.15
N ILE A 135 -2.37 0.81 -28.45
CA ILE A 135 -2.29 1.16 -27.04
C ILE A 135 -2.54 2.66 -26.88
N PRO A 136 -3.50 3.09 -26.04
CA PRO A 136 -3.75 4.50 -25.78
C PRO A 136 -2.54 5.19 -25.16
N GLU A 137 -2.23 6.39 -25.65
CA GLU A 137 -1.23 7.30 -25.10
C GLU A 137 -1.91 8.28 -24.14
N ILE A 138 -1.46 8.31 -22.88
CA ILE A 138 -2.03 9.13 -21.82
C ILE A 138 -1.09 10.31 -21.52
N PRO A 139 -1.59 11.57 -21.46
CA PRO A 139 -0.78 12.72 -21.09
C PRO A 139 -0.11 12.56 -19.72
N ALA A 140 1.17 12.87 -19.65
CA ALA A 140 1.95 12.70 -18.41
C ALA A 140 1.46 13.58 -17.26
N ASP A 141 0.86 14.71 -17.54
CA ASP A 141 0.33 15.68 -16.58
C ASP A 141 -1.13 15.41 -16.17
N LEU A 142 -1.80 14.44 -16.82
CA LEU A 142 -3.15 14.02 -16.41
C LEU A 142 -3.09 13.54 -14.95
N ILE A 143 -3.96 14.10 -14.11
CA ILE A 143 -4.19 13.58 -12.76
C ILE A 143 -4.97 12.28 -12.88
N ALA A 144 -4.25 11.16 -12.93
CA ALA A 144 -4.85 9.82 -13.07
C ALA A 144 -5.71 9.45 -11.86
N ALA A 145 -5.26 9.82 -10.67
CA ALA A 145 -5.99 9.55 -9.43
C ALA A 145 -5.71 10.60 -8.35
N ILE A 146 -6.68 10.79 -7.44
CA ILE A 146 -6.49 11.46 -6.15
C ILE A 146 -6.67 10.42 -5.05
N VAL A 147 -5.59 10.12 -4.33
CA VAL A 147 -5.60 9.19 -3.20
C VAL A 147 -5.85 9.95 -1.91
N PHE A 148 -6.88 9.57 -1.16
CA PHE A 148 -7.23 10.23 0.08
C PHE A 148 -6.64 9.50 1.28
N THR A 149 -6.00 10.24 2.19
CA THR A 149 -5.48 9.73 3.46
C THR A 149 -6.30 10.28 4.62
N SER A 150 -6.40 9.52 5.72
CA SER A 150 -7.04 10.01 6.94
C SER A 150 -6.23 11.17 7.51
N GLY A 151 -6.76 12.39 7.42
CA GLY A 151 -6.14 13.58 8.01
C GLY A 151 -6.22 13.57 9.53
N SER A 152 -5.25 14.19 10.21
CA SER A 152 -5.26 14.40 11.67
C SER A 152 -6.43 15.27 12.14
N THR A 153 -7.04 16.02 11.22
CA THR A 153 -8.18 16.92 11.48
C THR A 153 -9.54 16.27 11.23
N GLY A 154 -9.57 14.95 10.91
CA GLY A 154 -10.78 14.20 10.56
C GLY A 154 -11.26 14.38 9.12
N ARG A 155 -10.74 15.37 8.36
CA ARG A 155 -11.00 15.49 6.92
C ARG A 155 -9.94 14.73 6.12
N PRO A 156 -10.33 13.99 5.05
CA PRO A 156 -9.38 13.30 4.18
C PRO A 156 -8.45 14.30 3.46
N ASN A 157 -7.13 14.05 3.49
CA ASN A 157 -6.16 14.84 2.73
C ASN A 157 -6.06 14.30 1.30
N PRO A 158 -6.31 15.14 0.25
CA PRO A 158 -6.17 14.74 -1.13
C PRO A 158 -4.69 14.69 -1.56
N ASN A 159 -4.31 13.63 -2.25
CA ASN A 159 -2.97 13.44 -2.81
C ASN A 159 -3.10 13.15 -4.31
N PRO A 160 -3.04 14.17 -5.18
CA PRO A 160 -3.12 14.00 -6.62
C PRO A 160 -1.90 13.25 -7.17
N LYS A 161 -2.16 12.31 -8.10
CA LYS A 161 -1.16 11.47 -8.76
C LYS A 161 -1.25 11.67 -10.26
N ARG A 162 -0.21 12.27 -10.84
CA ARG A 162 -0.11 12.39 -12.29
C ARG A 162 0.32 11.07 -12.90
N TRP A 163 -0.19 10.78 -14.11
CA TRP A 163 0.15 9.55 -14.79
C TRP A 163 1.67 9.40 -15.01
N GLY A 164 2.32 10.44 -15.50
CA GLY A 164 3.77 10.41 -15.73
C GLY A 164 4.59 10.18 -14.47
N ASP A 165 4.16 10.71 -13.31
CA ASP A 165 4.86 10.53 -12.04
C ASP A 165 4.72 9.08 -11.55
N LEU A 166 3.52 8.49 -11.70
CA LEU A 166 3.27 7.07 -11.40
C LEU A 166 4.11 6.16 -12.31
N VAL A 167 4.09 6.39 -13.62
CA VAL A 167 4.84 5.57 -14.59
C VAL A 167 6.33 5.58 -14.27
N ILE A 168 6.94 6.75 -14.13
CA ILE A 168 8.39 6.87 -13.89
C ILE A 168 8.77 6.25 -12.54
N GLY A 169 8.02 6.57 -11.47
CA GLY A 169 8.28 6.02 -10.14
C GLY A 169 8.20 4.49 -10.11
N LEU A 170 7.21 3.92 -10.81
CA LEU A 170 7.02 2.47 -10.82
C LEU A 170 7.92 1.72 -11.80
N MET A 171 8.41 2.38 -12.85
CA MET A 171 9.52 1.83 -13.64
C MET A 171 10.78 1.67 -12.77
N LEU A 172 11.13 2.67 -11.96
CA LEU A 172 12.26 2.59 -11.02
C LEU A 172 12.04 1.48 -9.96
N ALA A 173 10.81 1.35 -9.46
CA ALA A 173 10.45 0.25 -8.56
C ALA A 173 10.58 -1.11 -9.25
N GLY A 174 10.10 -1.26 -10.48
CA GLY A 174 10.18 -2.48 -11.28
C GLY A 174 11.62 -2.92 -11.51
N GLU A 175 12.51 -2.00 -11.88
CA GLU A 175 13.95 -2.26 -12.01
C GLU A 175 14.54 -2.74 -10.66
N ARG A 176 14.16 -2.10 -9.55
CA ARG A 176 14.62 -2.47 -8.21
C ARG A 176 14.16 -3.85 -7.78
N PHE A 177 12.94 -4.24 -8.15
CA PHE A 177 12.43 -5.60 -7.90
C PHE A 177 12.99 -6.62 -8.89
N GLY A 178 13.65 -6.18 -9.96
CA GLY A 178 14.20 -7.07 -10.99
C GLY A 178 13.10 -7.66 -11.89
N PHE A 179 12.02 -6.94 -12.12
CA PHE A 179 11.05 -7.30 -13.16
C PHE A 179 11.65 -7.03 -14.52
N GLN A 180 11.59 -8.04 -15.39
CA GLN A 180 12.02 -7.97 -16.78
C GLN A 180 10.81 -8.28 -17.66
N SER A 181 10.62 -7.51 -18.70
CA SER A 181 9.47 -7.61 -19.62
C SER A 181 9.24 -9.01 -20.22
N SER A 182 10.25 -9.88 -20.21
CA SER A 182 10.16 -11.24 -20.73
C SER A 182 9.67 -12.31 -19.73
N MET A 183 9.41 -11.93 -18.47
CA MET A 183 9.17 -12.93 -17.42
C MET A 183 7.71 -13.39 -17.29
N HIS A 184 6.74 -12.74 -17.92
CA HIS A 184 5.29 -13.03 -17.80
C HIS A 184 4.85 -13.35 -16.35
N GLU A 185 5.42 -12.62 -15.39
CA GLU A 185 5.22 -12.88 -13.97
C GLU A 185 3.83 -12.43 -13.54
N MET A 186 3.18 -13.20 -12.68
CA MET A 186 1.88 -12.86 -12.12
C MET A 186 2.02 -12.28 -10.72
N ILE A 187 1.36 -11.16 -10.50
CA ILE A 187 1.26 -10.50 -9.21
C ILE A 187 0.00 -10.98 -8.48
N LEU A 188 0.17 -11.38 -7.23
CA LEU A 188 -0.89 -11.50 -6.25
C LEU A 188 -0.72 -10.39 -5.21
N ALA A 189 -1.77 -9.61 -4.94
CA ALA A 189 -1.75 -8.60 -3.88
C ALA A 189 -2.87 -8.87 -2.86
N THR A 190 -2.50 -8.87 -1.58
CA THR A 190 -3.46 -9.01 -0.46
C THR A 190 -3.99 -7.65 0.02
N ILE A 191 -3.59 -6.56 -0.62
CA ILE A 191 -3.93 -5.20 -0.28
C ILE A 191 -4.98 -4.64 -1.26
N PRO A 192 -5.92 -3.80 -0.79
CA PRO A 192 -6.91 -3.17 -1.65
C PRO A 192 -6.29 -2.16 -2.64
N PRO A 193 -6.78 -2.07 -3.89
CA PRO A 193 -6.21 -1.21 -4.92
C PRO A 193 -6.45 0.30 -4.70
N GLN A 194 -7.44 0.70 -3.90
CA GLN A 194 -7.75 2.11 -3.63
C GLN A 194 -6.75 2.82 -2.71
N HIS A 195 -5.87 2.08 -2.03
CA HIS A 195 -4.79 2.67 -1.24
C HIS A 195 -3.53 2.84 -2.06
N MET A 196 -2.70 3.85 -1.75
CA MET A 196 -1.50 4.17 -2.54
C MET A 196 -0.64 2.94 -2.83
N TYR A 197 -0.29 2.14 -1.82
CA TYR A 197 0.49 0.91 -2.03
C TYR A 197 -0.20 -0.08 -2.96
N GLY A 198 -1.51 -0.30 -2.80
CA GLY A 198 -2.30 -1.17 -3.67
C GLY A 198 -2.40 -0.64 -5.10
N LEU A 199 -2.66 0.65 -5.27
CA LEU A 199 -2.68 1.32 -6.57
C LEU A 199 -1.35 1.13 -7.30
N GLU A 200 -0.24 1.41 -6.62
CA GLU A 200 1.09 1.27 -7.20
C GLU A 200 1.38 -0.16 -7.65
N VAL A 201 1.34 -1.12 -6.72
CA VAL A 201 1.90 -2.45 -6.96
C VAL A 201 0.95 -3.44 -7.61
N SER A 202 -0.36 -3.17 -7.59
CA SER A 202 -1.35 -4.13 -8.11
C SER A 202 -2.21 -3.58 -9.26
N ILE A 203 -2.03 -2.31 -9.62
CA ILE A 203 -2.72 -1.69 -10.74
C ILE A 203 -1.70 -1.09 -11.71
N VAL A 204 -0.95 -0.07 -11.29
CA VAL A 204 -0.08 0.68 -12.22
C VAL A 204 1.20 -0.09 -12.56
N LEU A 205 1.90 -0.67 -11.57
CA LEU A 205 3.12 -1.44 -11.84
C LEU A 205 2.90 -2.59 -12.84
N PRO A 206 1.83 -3.42 -12.74
CA PRO A 206 1.54 -4.41 -13.77
C PRO A 206 1.40 -3.82 -15.17
N LEU A 207 0.67 -2.72 -15.31
CA LEU A 207 0.47 -2.05 -16.61
C LEU A 207 1.79 -1.59 -17.22
N VAL A 208 2.65 -0.92 -16.43
CA VAL A 208 3.87 -0.28 -16.92
C VAL A 208 5.09 -1.22 -17.00
N ALA A 209 5.04 -2.38 -16.35
CA ALA A 209 6.10 -3.38 -16.36
C ALA A 209 5.74 -4.68 -17.12
N GLY A 210 4.59 -4.73 -17.81
CA GLY A 210 4.15 -5.89 -18.57
C GLY A 210 3.90 -7.13 -17.72
N LEU A 211 3.33 -6.96 -16.51
CA LEU A 211 3.06 -8.04 -15.57
C LEU A 211 1.57 -8.37 -15.52
N SER A 212 1.23 -9.63 -15.29
CA SER A 212 -0.17 -10.00 -15.12
C SER A 212 -0.60 -9.91 -13.64
N ILE A 213 -1.88 -9.61 -13.39
CA ILE A 213 -2.46 -9.60 -12.06
C ILE A 213 -3.38 -10.81 -11.84
N HIS A 214 -3.45 -11.28 -10.60
CA HIS A 214 -4.59 -12.06 -10.14
C HIS A 214 -5.68 -11.09 -9.67
N ALA A 215 -6.85 -11.11 -10.31
CA ALA A 215 -7.92 -10.14 -10.07
C ALA A 215 -8.58 -10.28 -8.69
N GLY A 216 -8.61 -11.49 -8.13
CA GLY A 216 -9.19 -11.74 -6.81
C GLY A 216 -8.42 -11.07 -5.68
N HIS A 217 -9.09 -10.90 -4.56
CA HIS A 217 -8.55 -10.31 -3.33
C HIS A 217 -8.54 -11.38 -2.20
N PRO A 218 -7.64 -12.38 -2.26
CA PRO A 218 -7.56 -13.40 -1.23
C PRO A 218 -7.04 -12.77 0.08
N PHE A 219 -7.74 -13.06 1.17
CA PHE A 219 -7.46 -12.49 2.48
C PHE A 219 -6.96 -13.55 3.46
N PHE A 220 -7.58 -14.73 3.48
CA PHE A 220 -7.21 -15.81 4.38
C PHE A 220 -6.04 -16.64 3.82
N PRO A 221 -5.18 -17.20 4.70
CA PRO A 221 -4.01 -17.98 4.26
C PRO A 221 -4.34 -19.10 3.26
N GLU A 222 -5.43 -19.84 3.46
CA GLU A 222 -5.83 -20.92 2.54
C GLU A 222 -6.20 -20.40 1.14
N ASP A 223 -6.91 -19.27 1.06
CA ASP A 223 -7.24 -18.65 -0.22
C ASP A 223 -5.98 -18.13 -0.94
N ILE A 224 -5.06 -17.50 -0.18
CA ILE A 224 -3.76 -17.05 -0.69
C ILE A 224 -2.98 -18.27 -1.22
N ARG A 225 -2.90 -19.34 -0.44
CA ARG A 225 -2.23 -20.59 -0.82
C ARG A 225 -2.81 -21.19 -2.10
N ARG A 226 -4.13 -21.31 -2.18
CA ARG A 226 -4.84 -21.84 -3.35
C ARG A 226 -4.48 -21.05 -4.62
N VAL A 227 -4.52 -19.72 -4.56
CA VAL A 227 -4.15 -18.86 -5.69
C VAL A 227 -2.67 -19.03 -6.03
N LEU A 228 -1.77 -19.03 -5.04
CA LEU A 228 -0.35 -19.18 -5.27
C LEU A 228 0.05 -20.58 -5.78
N SER A 229 -0.71 -21.61 -5.52
CA SER A 229 -0.43 -22.99 -5.96
C SER A 229 -0.91 -23.27 -7.39
N ALA A 230 -1.94 -22.54 -7.87
CA ALA A 230 -2.48 -22.73 -9.22
C ALA A 230 -1.55 -22.13 -10.30
N PRO A 231 -1.52 -22.61 -11.57
CA PRO A 231 -0.81 -21.93 -12.65
C PRO A 231 -1.46 -20.58 -12.98
N PRO A 232 -0.74 -19.65 -13.59
CA PRO A 232 0.63 -19.73 -14.09
C PRO A 232 1.70 -19.37 -13.05
N LYS A 233 2.94 -19.71 -13.34
CA LYS A 233 4.15 -19.32 -12.59
C LYS A 233 5.12 -18.64 -13.56
N PRO A 234 6.02 -17.77 -13.12
CA PRO A 234 6.38 -17.38 -11.74
C PRO A 234 5.43 -16.39 -11.10
N ARG A 235 5.57 -16.14 -9.77
CA ARG A 235 4.67 -15.27 -9.00
C ARG A 235 5.38 -14.44 -7.96
N THR A 236 4.95 -13.18 -7.86
CA THR A 236 5.29 -12.25 -6.78
C THR A 236 4.06 -11.99 -5.91
N MET A 237 4.23 -12.05 -4.59
CA MET A 237 3.20 -11.66 -3.64
C MET A 237 3.51 -10.27 -3.05
N PHE A 238 2.61 -9.31 -3.26
CA PHE A 238 2.60 -8.04 -2.53
C PHE A 238 1.66 -8.14 -1.35
N THR A 239 2.15 -7.82 -0.15
CA THR A 239 1.43 -8.08 1.09
C THR A 239 1.78 -7.07 2.19
N THR A 240 1.25 -7.28 3.39
CA THR A 240 1.59 -6.52 4.60
C THR A 240 2.20 -7.46 5.63
N PRO A 241 2.94 -6.97 6.64
CA PRO A 241 3.47 -7.81 7.72
C PRO A 241 2.38 -8.61 8.44
N THR A 242 1.19 -8.07 8.58
CA THR A 242 0.04 -8.75 9.22
C THR A 242 -0.42 -9.98 8.42
N HIS A 243 -0.65 -9.82 7.10
CA HIS A 243 -1.04 -10.94 6.24
C HIS A 243 0.09 -11.97 6.11
N LEU A 244 1.35 -11.50 5.99
CA LEU A 244 2.51 -12.38 5.93
C LEU A 244 2.65 -13.22 7.19
N ARG A 245 2.45 -12.63 8.37
CA ARG A 245 2.43 -13.35 9.64
C ARG A 245 1.35 -14.43 9.67
N ALA A 246 0.13 -14.09 9.27
CA ALA A 246 -0.96 -15.06 9.21
C ALA A 246 -0.63 -16.24 8.28
N CYS A 247 0.02 -15.99 7.13
CA CYS A 247 0.49 -17.06 6.25
C CYS A 247 1.58 -17.93 6.91
N VAL A 248 2.59 -17.31 7.53
CA VAL A 248 3.70 -18.02 8.19
C VAL A 248 3.23 -18.87 9.38
N GLU A 249 2.24 -18.41 10.11
CA GLU A 249 1.70 -19.09 11.30
C GLU A 249 0.57 -20.10 10.97
N SER A 250 0.13 -20.17 9.72
CA SER A 250 -0.99 -21.01 9.30
C SER A 250 -0.73 -22.52 9.38
N GLY A 251 0.54 -22.94 9.43
CA GLY A 251 0.92 -24.36 9.35
C GLY A 251 0.72 -25.00 7.97
N LEU A 252 0.39 -24.21 6.93
CA LEU A 252 0.17 -24.70 5.57
C LEU A 252 1.49 -24.88 4.83
N GLU A 253 1.51 -25.80 3.88
CA GLU A 253 2.59 -25.92 2.89
C GLU A 253 2.42 -24.87 1.80
N TRP A 254 3.51 -24.18 1.44
CA TRP A 254 3.47 -23.07 0.49
C TRP A 254 4.28 -23.37 -0.76
N PRO A 255 3.81 -22.91 -1.92
CA PRO A 255 4.60 -23.04 -3.15
C PRO A 255 5.78 -22.05 -3.11
N ARG A 256 6.85 -22.40 -3.83
CA ARG A 256 7.95 -21.47 -4.08
C ARG A 256 7.46 -20.24 -4.84
N LEU A 257 7.90 -19.04 -4.43
CA LEU A 257 7.61 -17.77 -5.10
C LEU A 257 8.87 -17.19 -5.74
N SER A 258 8.72 -16.21 -6.62
CA SER A 258 9.83 -15.42 -7.14
C SER A 258 10.32 -14.46 -6.05
N ARG A 259 9.39 -13.78 -5.39
CA ARG A 259 9.64 -12.86 -4.28
C ARG A 259 8.36 -12.56 -3.50
N ILE A 260 8.56 -12.03 -2.30
CA ILE A 260 7.51 -11.39 -1.51
C ILE A 260 7.94 -9.94 -1.28
N VAL A 261 6.98 -9.01 -1.39
CA VAL A 261 7.21 -7.59 -1.13
C VAL A 261 6.20 -7.13 -0.08
N SER A 262 6.70 -6.60 1.02
CA SER A 262 5.91 -6.14 2.16
C SER A 262 6.00 -4.63 2.34
N ALA A 263 4.91 -3.99 2.76
CA ALA A 263 4.91 -2.56 3.10
C ALA A 263 3.84 -2.24 4.14
N THR A 264 3.61 -0.96 4.42
CA THR A 264 2.61 -0.38 5.32
C THR A 264 2.95 -0.39 6.81
N ALA A 265 3.74 -1.32 7.28
CA ALA A 265 4.22 -1.42 8.65
C ALA A 265 5.63 -2.07 8.68
N PRO A 266 6.42 -1.87 9.74
CA PRO A 266 7.73 -2.51 9.86
C PRO A 266 7.62 -4.04 9.91
N LEU A 267 8.54 -4.71 9.21
CA LEU A 267 8.66 -6.17 9.19
C LEU A 267 9.82 -6.60 10.12
N SER A 268 9.57 -7.54 11.04
CA SER A 268 10.62 -8.06 11.88
C SER A 268 11.56 -9.01 11.11
N VAL A 269 12.82 -9.07 11.53
CA VAL A 269 13.85 -9.94 10.93
C VAL A 269 13.43 -11.41 11.02
N GLU A 270 12.86 -11.82 12.16
CA GLU A 270 12.41 -13.19 12.42
C GLU A 270 11.28 -13.59 11.47
N LEU A 271 10.28 -12.71 11.29
CA LEU A 271 9.16 -12.97 10.37
C LEU A 271 9.65 -13.02 8.93
N ALA A 272 10.55 -12.10 8.54
CA ALA A 272 11.14 -12.10 7.21
C ALA A 272 11.92 -13.39 6.93
N ALA A 273 12.77 -13.83 7.86
CA ALA A 273 13.57 -15.05 7.73
C ALA A 273 12.70 -16.31 7.60
N ARG A 274 11.69 -16.45 8.47
CA ARG A 274 10.73 -17.57 8.41
C ARG A 274 9.95 -17.57 7.10
N ALA A 275 9.56 -16.41 6.60
CA ALA A 275 8.86 -16.30 5.32
C ALA A 275 9.79 -16.67 4.14
N GLU A 276 11.05 -16.22 4.15
CA GLU A 276 12.02 -16.61 3.10
C GLU A 276 12.25 -18.12 3.04
N GLU A 277 12.36 -18.76 4.19
CA GLU A 277 12.49 -20.22 4.29
C GLU A 277 11.22 -20.92 3.75
N LEU A 278 10.04 -20.50 4.25
CA LEU A 278 8.76 -21.14 3.95
C LEU A 278 8.38 -21.02 2.47
N PHE A 279 8.57 -19.86 1.87
CA PHE A 279 8.23 -19.60 0.46
C PHE A 279 9.42 -19.78 -0.50
N SER A 280 10.60 -20.15 0.01
CA SER A 280 11.85 -20.31 -0.75
C SER A 280 12.13 -19.14 -1.69
N CYS A 281 11.98 -17.90 -1.20
CA CYS A 281 12.17 -16.67 -1.98
C CYS A 281 12.70 -15.54 -1.11
N ARG A 282 13.12 -14.43 -1.72
CA ARG A 282 13.50 -13.21 -0.98
C ARG A 282 12.28 -12.43 -0.54
N VAL A 283 12.36 -11.88 0.68
CA VAL A 283 11.38 -10.93 1.22
C VAL A 283 11.97 -9.52 1.21
N LEU A 284 11.33 -8.62 0.48
CA LEU A 284 11.71 -7.22 0.37
C LEU A 284 10.68 -6.36 1.09
N GLU A 285 11.11 -5.23 1.63
CA GLU A 285 10.22 -4.17 2.10
C GLU A 285 10.27 -2.96 1.17
N ILE A 286 9.12 -2.27 1.03
CA ILE A 286 9.01 -0.95 0.42
C ILE A 286 8.89 0.09 1.52
N TYR A 287 9.64 1.17 1.39
CA TYR A 287 9.45 2.43 2.09
C TYR A 287 8.89 3.48 1.13
N GLY A 288 7.85 4.18 1.59
CA GLY A 288 7.18 5.22 0.84
C GLY A 288 6.12 5.94 1.67
N CYS A 289 5.60 7.00 1.12
CA CYS A 289 4.47 7.75 1.68
C CYS A 289 3.46 8.07 0.57
N THR A 290 2.24 8.44 0.95
CA THR A 290 1.22 8.74 -0.06
C THR A 290 1.62 9.93 -0.93
N GLU A 291 2.32 10.90 -0.37
CA GLU A 291 2.75 12.13 -1.06
C GLU A 291 3.76 11.85 -2.19
N ALA A 292 4.78 11.01 -1.91
CA ALA A 292 5.87 10.71 -2.86
C ALA A 292 5.74 9.36 -3.57
N GLY A 293 4.86 8.48 -3.09
CA GLY A 293 4.81 7.09 -3.56
C GLY A 293 5.88 6.21 -2.93
N SER A 294 6.15 5.07 -3.53
CA SER A 294 7.24 4.18 -3.15
C SER A 294 8.59 4.77 -3.55
N MET A 295 9.59 4.73 -2.64
CA MET A 295 10.85 5.45 -2.81
C MET A 295 12.08 4.59 -2.57
N ALA A 296 11.99 3.59 -1.71
CA ALA A 296 13.14 2.80 -1.31
C ALA A 296 12.74 1.36 -0.97
N THR A 297 13.74 0.49 -0.96
CA THR A 297 13.60 -0.91 -0.55
C THR A 297 14.73 -1.33 0.37
N ARG A 298 14.47 -2.39 1.14
CA ARG A 298 15.51 -3.19 1.80
C ARG A 298 15.11 -4.67 1.76
N ARG A 299 16.08 -5.55 1.95
CA ARG A 299 15.84 -6.93 2.37
C ARG A 299 16.05 -6.98 3.87
N THR A 300 14.99 -7.24 4.63
CA THR A 300 14.97 -7.10 6.09
C THR A 300 16.02 -7.96 6.79
N VAL A 301 16.30 -9.16 6.28
CA VAL A 301 17.33 -10.07 6.84
C VAL A 301 18.77 -9.61 6.60
N ASP A 302 19.02 -8.69 5.67
CA ASP A 302 20.35 -8.13 5.39
C ASP A 302 20.69 -6.93 6.30
N GLY A 303 19.73 -6.46 7.12
CA GLY A 303 19.91 -5.36 8.06
C GLY A 303 18.89 -4.24 7.93
N ASP A 304 19.19 -3.10 8.56
CA ASP A 304 18.28 -1.97 8.73
C ASP A 304 18.47 -0.83 7.71
N LEU A 305 19.46 -0.95 6.80
CA LEU A 305 19.71 0.05 5.77
C LEU A 305 18.75 -0.08 4.60
N TRP A 306 18.03 1.02 4.33
CA TRP A 306 17.20 1.21 3.15
C TRP A 306 18.03 1.76 2.00
N ARG A 307 17.65 1.42 0.78
CA ARG A 307 18.24 1.97 -0.43
C ARG A 307 17.16 2.63 -1.27
N PHE A 308 17.33 3.93 -1.53
CA PHE A 308 16.46 4.67 -2.46
C PHE A 308 16.50 4.06 -3.87
N TYR A 309 15.41 4.23 -4.63
CA TYR A 309 15.43 3.96 -6.07
C TYR A 309 16.39 4.90 -6.76
N ASP A 310 16.89 4.50 -7.92
CA ASP A 310 17.88 5.27 -8.65
C ASP A 310 17.29 6.62 -9.09
N GLY A 311 18.05 7.71 -8.90
CA GLY A 311 17.60 9.08 -9.17
C GLY A 311 16.76 9.74 -8.07
N ILE A 312 16.44 9.03 -6.98
CA ILE A 312 15.87 9.64 -5.78
C ILE A 312 17.00 10.09 -4.85
N THR A 313 16.91 11.34 -4.40
CA THR A 313 17.84 11.95 -3.46
C THR A 313 17.12 12.50 -2.25
N CYS A 314 17.84 12.62 -1.13
CA CYS A 314 17.30 13.26 0.08
C CYS A 314 18.25 14.33 0.59
N ARG A 315 17.69 15.37 1.19
CA ARG A 315 18.42 16.45 1.86
C ARG A 315 17.70 16.85 3.13
N GLU A 316 18.49 17.11 4.17
CA GLU A 316 17.99 17.68 5.41
C GLU A 316 18.04 19.22 5.34
N HIS A 317 16.96 19.86 5.75
CA HIS A 317 16.86 21.30 5.90
C HIS A 317 16.04 21.61 7.16
N GLU A 318 16.60 22.36 8.10
CA GLU A 318 15.98 22.75 9.37
C GLU A 318 15.39 21.56 10.17
N GLY A 319 16.12 20.43 10.19
CA GLY A 319 15.68 19.23 10.92
C GLY A 319 14.59 18.40 10.22
N VAL A 320 14.19 18.79 9.01
CA VAL A 320 13.25 18.03 8.16
C VAL A 320 13.99 17.46 6.96
N VAL A 321 13.78 16.18 6.69
CA VAL A 321 14.34 15.56 5.48
C VAL A 321 13.36 15.70 4.33
N TYR A 322 13.83 16.19 3.21
CA TYR A 322 13.09 16.31 1.96
C TYR A 322 13.61 15.30 0.94
N VAL A 323 12.69 14.61 0.28
CA VAL A 323 13.00 13.71 -0.83
C VAL A 323 12.69 14.41 -2.14
N SER A 324 13.61 14.27 -3.10
CA SER A 324 13.49 14.82 -4.45
C SER A 324 13.76 13.74 -5.50
N ALA A 325 13.02 13.76 -6.59
CA ALA A 325 13.22 12.90 -7.75
C ALA A 325 12.73 13.62 -9.02
N GLY A 326 13.21 13.20 -10.17
CA GLY A 326 12.83 13.81 -11.46
C GLY A 326 11.33 13.66 -11.81
N HIS A 327 10.64 12.70 -11.22
CA HIS A 327 9.20 12.48 -11.39
C HIS A 327 8.35 13.17 -10.31
N LEU A 328 8.94 13.68 -9.23
CA LEU A 328 8.20 14.42 -8.22
C LEU A 328 8.10 15.90 -8.63
N PRO A 329 6.92 16.53 -8.50
CA PRO A 329 6.72 17.93 -8.91
C PRO A 329 7.50 18.92 -8.02
N CYS A 330 7.76 18.56 -6.77
CA CYS A 330 8.54 19.35 -5.81
C CYS A 330 9.16 18.41 -4.76
N PRO A 331 10.14 18.89 -3.99
CA PRO A 331 10.66 18.15 -2.83
C PRO A 331 9.56 17.85 -1.83
N VAL A 332 9.46 16.59 -1.41
CA VAL A 332 8.44 16.10 -0.46
C VAL A 332 9.05 15.98 0.93
N PRO A 333 8.51 16.64 1.96
CA PRO A 333 8.99 16.47 3.33
C PRO A 333 8.61 15.08 3.86
N LEU A 334 9.54 14.44 4.55
CA LEU A 334 9.29 13.17 5.23
C LEU A 334 8.80 13.42 6.65
N ASN A 335 7.74 12.70 7.03
CA ASN A 335 7.23 12.67 8.40
C ASN A 335 7.98 11.65 9.28
N ASP A 336 9.00 11.00 8.72
CA ASP A 336 9.82 10.00 9.37
C ASP A 336 11.22 10.55 9.68
N PHE A 337 11.77 10.17 10.82
CA PHE A 337 13.18 10.40 11.13
C PHE A 337 14.01 9.37 10.39
N ILE A 338 14.96 9.83 9.60
CA ILE A 338 15.92 8.98 8.92
C ILE A 338 17.35 9.45 9.22
N GLU A 339 18.27 8.52 9.33
CA GLU A 339 19.70 8.77 9.40
C GLU A 339 20.30 8.52 8.01
N ILE A 340 20.82 9.57 7.40
CA ILE A 340 21.38 9.52 6.04
C ILE A 340 22.78 8.97 6.14
N HIS A 341 23.04 7.80 5.52
CA HIS A 341 24.37 7.18 5.45
C HIS A 341 25.12 7.53 4.17
N SER A 342 24.39 7.77 3.07
CA SER A 342 24.92 8.22 1.78
C SER A 342 23.78 8.77 0.93
N ASP A 343 24.07 9.34 -0.23
CA ASP A 343 23.06 9.88 -1.16
C ASP A 343 21.95 8.87 -1.54
N SER A 344 22.23 7.57 -1.43
CA SER A 344 21.29 6.52 -1.82
C SER A 344 20.88 5.59 -0.66
N ARG A 345 21.43 5.76 0.55
CA ARG A 345 21.17 4.85 1.69
C ARG A 345 20.85 5.60 2.96
N PHE A 346 19.89 5.09 3.71
CA PHE A 346 19.48 5.65 4.99
C PHE A 346 18.99 4.56 5.95
N LYS A 347 18.94 4.90 7.23
CA LYS A 347 18.30 4.12 8.27
C LYS A 347 17.01 4.80 8.69
N LEU A 348 15.92 4.04 8.81
CA LEU A 348 14.64 4.54 9.31
C LEU A 348 14.64 4.44 10.84
N LEU A 349 14.50 5.58 11.51
CA LEU A 349 14.52 5.66 12.98
C LEU A 349 13.12 5.70 13.61
N GLY A 350 12.08 5.97 12.81
CA GLY A 350 10.68 6.03 13.25
C GLY A 350 9.98 7.29 12.78
N ARG A 351 8.73 7.49 13.23
CA ARG A 351 7.92 8.65 12.88
C ARG A 351 8.03 9.75 13.92
N HIS A 352 7.92 11.01 13.52
CA HIS A 352 7.84 12.15 14.43
C HIS A 352 6.70 11.98 15.44
N ALA A 353 5.53 11.51 14.99
CA ALA A 353 4.36 11.30 15.84
C ALA A 353 4.44 10.06 16.77
N ASP A 354 5.40 9.17 16.52
CA ASP A 354 5.58 7.91 17.26
C ASP A 354 6.73 7.97 18.29
N LEU A 355 7.43 9.10 18.36
CA LEU A 355 8.51 9.25 19.34
C LEU A 355 7.93 9.51 20.74
N VAL A 356 8.39 8.73 21.67
CA VAL A 356 8.11 8.91 23.10
C VAL A 356 9.39 9.26 23.84
N ASN A 357 9.28 10.26 24.74
CA ASN A 357 10.35 10.64 25.62
C ASN A 357 9.89 10.41 27.07
N ILE A 358 10.51 9.43 27.73
CA ILE A 358 10.19 9.07 29.11
C ILE A 358 11.45 9.21 29.96
N ALA A 359 11.43 10.10 30.95
CA ALA A 359 12.56 10.33 31.84
C ALA A 359 13.89 10.57 31.08
N GLY A 360 13.85 11.36 29.98
CA GLY A 360 15.02 11.67 29.15
C GLY A 360 15.45 10.57 28.18
N ASN A 361 14.82 9.40 28.20
CA ASN A 361 15.06 8.34 27.25
C ASN A 361 14.09 8.45 26.07
N ARG A 362 14.60 8.35 24.83
CA ARG A 362 13.81 8.40 23.61
C ARG A 362 13.66 7.02 22.99
N ALA A 363 12.45 6.66 22.60
CA ALA A 363 12.17 5.47 21.80
C ALA A 363 11.08 5.76 20.78
N SER A 364 11.03 4.96 19.72
CA SER A 364 9.93 4.96 18.77
C SER A 364 8.90 3.90 19.19
N LEU A 365 7.60 4.26 19.22
CA LEU A 365 6.52 3.26 19.42
C LEU A 365 6.59 2.15 18.36
N SER A 366 7.01 2.46 17.15
CA SER A 366 7.20 1.45 16.09
C SER A 366 8.29 0.45 16.43
N ASP A 367 9.43 0.87 17.03
CA ASP A 367 10.49 -0.03 17.50
C ASP A 367 10.03 -0.88 18.69
N LEU A 368 9.31 -0.26 19.64
CA LEU A 368 8.71 -0.99 20.76
C LEU A 368 7.71 -2.05 20.29
N ASN A 369 6.90 -1.71 19.26
CA ASN A 369 5.97 -2.65 18.64
C ASN A 369 6.68 -3.83 17.97
N LEU A 370 7.78 -3.58 17.27
CA LEU A 370 8.58 -4.65 16.67
C LEU A 370 9.08 -5.63 17.74
N LYS A 371 9.63 -5.11 18.84
CA LYS A 371 10.17 -5.93 19.95
C LYS A 371 9.09 -6.70 20.68
N LEU A 372 7.89 -6.11 20.84
CA LEU A 372 6.73 -6.78 21.42
C LEU A 372 6.26 -7.94 20.52
N ASN A 373 6.13 -7.67 19.22
CA ASN A 373 5.66 -8.64 18.24
C ASN A 373 6.72 -9.72 17.88
N ALA A 374 7.95 -9.56 18.31
CA ALA A 374 9.01 -10.57 18.20
C ALA A 374 9.04 -11.56 19.38
N ILE A 375 8.18 -11.39 20.38
CA ILE A 375 8.05 -12.34 21.49
C ILE A 375 7.28 -13.57 21.00
N GLU A 376 7.84 -14.75 21.16
CA GLU A 376 7.17 -16.01 20.81
C GLU A 376 5.86 -16.15 21.59
N GLY A 377 4.75 -16.50 20.92
CA GLY A 377 3.41 -16.57 21.49
C GLY A 377 2.64 -15.23 21.48
N VAL A 378 3.25 -14.11 21.12
CA VAL A 378 2.53 -12.86 20.83
C VAL A 378 2.07 -12.88 19.37
N ARG A 379 0.75 -12.94 19.16
CA ARG A 379 0.14 -12.92 17.82
C ARG A 379 0.06 -11.51 17.23
N ASP A 380 -0.26 -10.53 18.10
CA ASP A 380 -0.34 -9.11 17.73
C ASP A 380 -0.14 -8.24 18.98
N GLY A 381 0.45 -7.05 18.79
CA GLY A 381 0.69 -6.15 19.90
C GLY A 381 0.99 -4.73 19.46
N VAL A 382 0.57 -3.76 20.27
CA VAL A 382 0.79 -2.35 20.03
C VAL A 382 1.08 -1.61 21.33
N PHE A 383 2.10 -0.75 21.29
CA PHE A 383 2.32 0.31 22.27
C PHE A 383 1.59 1.57 21.86
N MET A 384 1.07 2.29 22.84
CA MET A 384 0.44 3.58 22.62
C MET A 384 0.68 4.53 23.80
N MET A 385 0.62 5.81 23.51
CA MET A 385 0.52 6.84 24.55
C MET A 385 -0.96 7.06 24.86
N PRO A 386 -1.38 6.94 26.13
CA PRO A 386 -2.75 7.28 26.51
C PRO A 386 -3.04 8.76 26.25
N PRO A 387 -4.23 9.12 25.74
CA PRO A 387 -4.58 10.49 25.39
C PRO A 387 -4.58 11.43 26.61
N ASP A 388 -4.86 10.94 27.80
CA ASP A 388 -5.04 11.72 29.04
C ASP A 388 -3.73 12.03 29.77
N GLN A 389 -2.58 11.55 29.29
CA GLN A 389 -1.28 11.74 29.93
C GLN A 389 -0.37 12.74 29.23
N ALA A 390 -0.92 13.54 28.29
CA ALA A 390 -0.14 14.57 27.61
C ALA A 390 0.35 15.70 28.53
N ASP A 391 -0.28 15.86 29.70
CA ASP A 391 0.02 16.92 30.70
C ASP A 391 0.55 16.38 32.04
N ASP A 392 0.74 15.06 32.20
CA ASP A 392 1.23 14.49 33.48
C ASP A 392 2.77 14.42 33.52
N ASP A 393 3.35 14.80 34.67
CA ASP A 393 4.80 14.73 34.93
C ASP A 393 5.41 13.31 34.82
N VAL A 394 4.59 12.26 34.75
CA VAL A 394 5.01 10.86 34.62
C VAL A 394 4.30 10.19 33.44
N CYS A 395 4.72 10.53 32.24
CA CYS A 395 4.25 9.89 31.00
C CYS A 395 4.66 8.41 30.97
N ARG A 396 3.71 7.49 30.68
CA ARG A 396 3.97 6.05 30.58
C ARG A 396 3.27 5.46 29.36
N VAL A 397 3.98 4.57 28.66
CA VAL A 397 3.40 3.80 27.56
C VAL A 397 2.46 2.71 28.07
N THR A 398 1.38 2.50 27.33
CA THR A 398 0.46 1.37 27.51
C THR A 398 0.66 0.38 26.38
N ALA A 399 0.49 -0.91 26.63
CA ALA A 399 0.46 -1.92 25.57
C ALA A 399 -0.85 -2.70 25.57
N LEU A 400 -1.36 -2.96 24.35
CA LEU A 400 -2.46 -3.89 24.07
C LEU A 400 -1.88 -5.09 23.35
N VAL A 401 -2.15 -6.32 23.82
CA VAL A 401 -1.46 -7.53 23.33
C VAL A 401 -2.45 -8.67 23.12
N VAL A 402 -2.38 -9.28 21.96
CA VAL A 402 -3.06 -10.55 21.63
C VAL A 402 -2.07 -11.68 21.83
N ALA A 403 -2.13 -12.36 22.95
CA ALA A 403 -1.26 -13.47 23.32
C ALA A 403 -2.06 -14.46 24.16
N PRO A 404 -2.85 -15.37 23.53
CA PRO A 404 -3.75 -16.25 24.28
C PRO A 404 -3.03 -17.12 25.28
N ASP A 405 -1.87 -17.64 24.89
CA ASP A 405 -1.14 -18.66 25.62
C ASP A 405 -0.08 -18.12 26.63
N LEU A 406 0.11 -16.78 26.66
CA LEU A 406 1.07 -16.12 27.54
C LEU A 406 0.39 -15.31 28.64
N GLY A 407 0.94 -15.36 29.86
CA GLY A 407 0.57 -14.48 30.97
C GLY A 407 1.18 -13.07 30.86
N LYS A 408 0.53 -12.06 31.48
CA LYS A 408 1.09 -10.68 31.50
C LYS A 408 2.51 -10.61 32.04
N LYS A 409 2.83 -11.43 33.07
CA LYS A 409 4.17 -11.47 33.68
C LYS A 409 5.22 -11.99 32.71
N GLU A 410 4.90 -13.02 31.93
CA GLU A 410 5.79 -13.61 30.94
C GLU A 410 6.11 -12.64 29.82
N ILE A 411 5.09 -11.92 29.32
CA ILE A 411 5.25 -10.90 28.29
C ILE A 411 6.14 -9.75 28.81
N LEU A 412 5.91 -9.28 30.04
CA LEU A 412 6.71 -8.19 30.63
C LEU A 412 8.15 -8.63 30.89
N ALA A 413 8.40 -9.87 31.29
CA ALA A 413 9.73 -10.41 31.47
C ALA A 413 10.49 -10.50 30.14
N ALA A 414 9.84 -11.03 29.10
CA ALA A 414 10.41 -11.11 27.77
C ALA A 414 10.67 -9.72 27.14
N LEU A 415 9.81 -8.72 27.43
CA LEU A 415 10.04 -7.33 27.03
C LEU A 415 11.23 -6.71 27.76
N ALA A 416 11.39 -6.95 29.07
CA ALA A 416 12.48 -6.39 29.87
C ALA A 416 13.87 -6.78 29.37
N GLU A 417 13.98 -7.92 28.66
CA GLU A 417 15.22 -8.36 28.01
C GLU A 417 15.52 -7.62 26.70
N ARG A 418 14.50 -6.97 26.11
CA ARG A 418 14.56 -6.40 24.74
C ARG A 418 14.48 -4.88 24.70
N ILE A 419 13.92 -4.24 25.73
CA ILE A 419 13.73 -2.80 25.79
C ILE A 419 14.28 -2.21 27.09
N ASN A 420 14.59 -0.91 27.07
CA ASN A 420 14.95 -0.20 28.30
C ASN A 420 13.77 -0.26 29.29
N PRO A 421 13.99 -0.62 30.55
CA PRO A 421 12.95 -0.76 31.57
C PRO A 421 12.02 0.43 31.75
N VAL A 422 12.47 1.64 31.38
CA VAL A 422 11.66 2.86 31.42
C VAL A 422 10.46 2.81 30.45
N PHE A 423 10.57 2.02 29.38
CA PHE A 423 9.52 1.82 28.38
C PHE A 423 8.66 0.57 28.62
N LEU A 424 8.86 -0.15 29.73
CA LEU A 424 7.97 -1.27 30.08
C LEU A 424 6.54 -0.72 30.26
N PRO A 425 5.55 -1.33 29.57
CA PRO A 425 4.21 -0.78 29.54
C PRO A 425 3.52 -0.86 30.91
N ARG A 426 2.84 0.20 31.28
CA ARG A 426 2.04 0.31 32.52
C ARG A 426 0.81 1.15 32.23
N PRO A 427 -0.35 0.49 32.00
CA PRO A 427 -0.63 -0.95 32.09
C PRO A 427 -0.30 -1.74 30.81
N LEU A 428 -0.30 -3.07 30.91
CA LEU A 428 -0.39 -4.02 29.78
C LEU A 428 -1.76 -4.70 29.83
N TYR A 429 -2.51 -4.59 28.73
CA TYR A 429 -3.81 -5.24 28.57
C TYR A 429 -3.70 -6.40 27.59
N LYS A 430 -4.25 -7.56 27.96
CA LYS A 430 -4.50 -8.66 27.02
C LYS A 430 -5.86 -8.44 26.38
N VAL A 431 -5.92 -8.61 25.07
CA VAL A 431 -7.15 -8.47 24.26
C VAL A 431 -7.26 -9.65 23.29
N ASP A 432 -8.49 -9.95 22.83
CA ASP A 432 -8.72 -11.03 21.89
C ASP A 432 -8.30 -10.64 20.47
N SER A 433 -8.45 -9.37 20.11
CA SER A 433 -8.03 -8.84 18.81
C SER A 433 -7.72 -7.34 18.88
N LEU A 434 -6.93 -6.85 17.93
CA LEU A 434 -6.68 -5.42 17.73
C LEU A 434 -7.49 -4.90 16.53
N PRO A 435 -8.02 -3.65 16.58
CA PRO A 435 -8.89 -3.08 15.55
C PRO A 435 -8.10 -2.64 14.31
N ARG A 436 -7.55 -3.60 13.56
CA ARG A 436 -6.83 -3.34 12.32
C ARG A 436 -7.79 -3.12 11.15
N ASN A 437 -7.48 -2.14 10.32
CA ASN A 437 -8.17 -1.95 9.04
C ASN A 437 -7.69 -2.95 7.98
N ALA A 438 -8.29 -2.92 6.77
CA ALA A 438 -7.92 -3.79 5.66
C ALA A 438 -6.45 -3.68 5.22
N MET A 439 -5.74 -2.61 5.59
CA MET A 439 -4.31 -2.42 5.35
C MET A 439 -3.43 -2.95 6.50
N GLY A 440 -4.03 -3.58 7.51
CA GLY A 440 -3.32 -3.98 8.72
C GLY A 440 -2.90 -2.82 9.64
N LYS A 441 -3.30 -1.57 9.33
CA LYS A 441 -3.02 -0.40 10.17
C LYS A 441 -4.00 -0.33 11.34
N LEU A 442 -3.52 0.24 12.45
CA LEU A 442 -4.31 0.49 13.67
C LEU A 442 -4.74 1.96 13.71
N PRO A 443 -6.00 2.29 13.39
CA PRO A 443 -6.52 3.64 13.50
C PRO A 443 -6.47 4.12 14.97
N ARG A 444 -5.90 5.30 15.19
CA ARG A 444 -5.69 5.86 16.56
C ARG A 444 -7.00 5.96 17.35
N GLU A 445 -8.07 6.41 16.70
CA GLU A 445 -9.39 6.51 17.34
C GLU A 445 -9.96 5.14 17.77
N ALA A 446 -9.76 4.10 16.96
CA ALA A 446 -10.22 2.76 17.31
C ALA A 446 -9.43 2.18 18.49
N LEU A 447 -8.11 2.45 18.54
CA LEU A 447 -7.28 2.06 19.70
C LEU A 447 -7.67 2.84 20.96
N SER A 448 -7.93 4.14 20.86
CA SER A 448 -8.36 4.95 22.02
C SER A 448 -9.68 4.46 22.57
N ARG A 449 -10.67 4.19 21.70
CA ARG A 449 -11.97 3.59 22.13
C ARG A 449 -11.79 2.25 22.80
N LEU A 450 -10.95 1.37 22.27
CA LEU A 450 -10.66 0.07 22.88
C LEU A 450 -10.03 0.24 24.26
N LEU A 451 -9.07 1.17 24.40
CA LEU A 451 -8.43 1.46 25.68
C LEU A 451 -9.43 2.00 26.73
N GLU A 452 -10.33 2.92 26.33
CA GLU A 452 -11.38 3.43 27.20
C GLU A 452 -12.32 2.31 27.70
N GLN A 453 -12.72 1.40 26.81
CA GLN A 453 -13.53 0.23 27.18
C GLN A 453 -12.81 -0.65 28.21
N LEU A 454 -11.50 -0.90 28.02
CA LEU A 454 -10.70 -1.72 28.93
C LEU A 454 -10.46 -1.06 30.29
N ARG A 455 -10.38 0.27 30.34
CA ARG A 455 -10.27 1.05 31.60
C ARG A 455 -11.57 1.06 32.40
N ASN A 456 -12.70 1.07 31.71
CA ASN A 456 -14.04 1.12 32.31
C ASN A 456 -14.61 -0.27 32.60
N SER A 457 -13.94 -1.35 32.21
CA SER A 457 -14.32 -2.71 32.55
C SER A 457 -13.83 -3.01 33.99
N PRO A 458 -14.73 -3.54 34.87
CA PRO A 458 -14.44 -3.75 36.28
C PRO A 458 -13.35 -4.79 36.53
#